data_6d7edbaef08496b95e08022244522de8
#
_entry.id   6d7edbaef08496b95e08022244522de8
#
_cell.length_a   1.000
_cell.length_b   1.000
_cell.length_c   1.000
_cell.angle_alpha   90.00
_cell.angle_beta   90.00
_cell.angle_gamma   90.00
#
_symmetry.space_group_name_H-M   'P 1'
#
loop_
_entity.id
_entity.type
_entity.pdbx_description
1 polymer ?
#
loop_
_entity_poly.entity_id
_entity_poly.type
_entity_poly.pdbx_seq_one_letter_code
_entity_poly.pdbx_strand_id
1 'polypeptide(L)'
;MTQEEINATNWSQSVAGVCIRDGKVLLARHTYGSGNGKLIIPGGYVKIGELPQEALVREYMEETGVTVKPGRLLGVRFSPKDWYAVFVAEYVEGVARSDGDENSEVIWMDIEETLQEATVPDLTKKMIVCAASGTGLEILPYETKQQNSFLFAKTPGCSAE
;
A
#
# COMPACT_ATOMS: atom_id res chain seq x y z
N MET A 1 31.02 0.82 -6.88
CA MET A 1 30.06 1.93 -6.75
C MET A 1 30.33 2.72 -5.48
N THR A 2 30.49 4.02 -5.59
CA THR A 2 30.60 4.90 -4.43
C THR A 2 29.25 5.08 -3.76
N GLN A 3 29.22 5.60 -2.54
CA GLN A 3 27.96 5.90 -1.84
C GLN A 3 27.15 6.99 -2.58
N GLU A 4 27.83 7.91 -3.25
CA GLU A 4 27.19 8.91 -4.08
C GLU A 4 26.49 8.30 -5.29
N GLU A 5 27.15 7.36 -5.96
CA GLU A 5 26.54 6.66 -7.10
C GLU A 5 25.33 5.83 -6.66
N ILE A 6 25.42 5.18 -5.52
CA ILE A 6 24.30 4.45 -4.93
C ILE A 6 23.12 5.41 -4.66
N ASN A 7 23.41 6.54 -4.03
CA ASN A 7 22.40 7.53 -3.69
C ASN A 7 21.79 8.20 -4.92
N ALA A 8 22.60 8.41 -5.97
CA ALA A 8 22.14 9.03 -7.21
C ALA A 8 21.18 8.14 -8.00
N THR A 9 21.30 6.82 -7.84
CA THR A 9 20.46 5.85 -8.55
C THR A 9 19.32 5.28 -7.70
N ASN A 10 19.31 5.59 -6.42
CA ASN A 10 18.37 5.01 -5.47
C ASN A 10 17.23 5.98 -5.17
N TRP A 11 16.09 5.74 -5.79
CA TRP A 11 14.87 6.42 -5.41
C TRP A 11 14.31 5.80 -4.14
N SER A 12 13.65 6.58 -3.33
CA SER A 12 12.89 6.05 -2.22
C SER A 12 11.78 5.16 -2.75
N GLN A 13 11.63 4.00 -2.16
CA GLN A 13 10.58 3.06 -2.49
C GLN A 13 9.65 2.95 -1.31
N SER A 14 8.39 3.23 -1.54
CA SER A 14 7.36 3.15 -0.52
C SER A 14 6.19 2.29 -0.97
N VAL A 15 5.47 1.76 -0.01
CA VAL A 15 4.35 0.87 -0.22
C VAL A 15 3.20 1.26 0.70
N ALA A 16 2.00 1.02 0.25
CA ALA A 16 0.81 1.12 1.09
C ALA A 16 -0.20 0.06 0.67
N GLY A 17 -1.21 -0.13 1.49
CA GLY A 17 -2.25 -1.09 1.18
C GLY A 17 -3.64 -0.59 1.53
N VAL A 18 -4.61 -1.00 0.71
CA VAL A 18 -6.02 -0.77 0.96
C VAL A 18 -6.60 -2.03 1.58
N CYS A 19 -6.98 -1.94 2.84
CA CYS A 19 -7.63 -3.03 3.56
C CYS A 19 -9.12 -2.70 3.73
N ILE A 20 -9.97 -3.47 3.06
CA ILE A 20 -11.42 -3.30 3.13
C ILE A 20 -12.02 -4.50 3.86
N ARG A 21 -12.86 -4.20 4.85
CA ARG A 21 -13.55 -5.21 5.65
C ARG A 21 -14.94 -4.68 6.00
N ASP A 22 -15.96 -5.46 5.70
CA ASP A 22 -17.35 -5.10 6.00
C ASP A 22 -17.77 -3.70 5.50
N GLY A 23 -17.35 -3.35 4.27
CA GLY A 23 -17.64 -2.07 3.66
C GLY A 23 -16.86 -0.88 4.21
N LYS A 24 -15.85 -1.15 5.04
CA LYS A 24 -15.01 -0.12 5.66
C LYS A 24 -13.56 -0.30 5.26
N VAL A 25 -12.82 0.80 5.21
CA VAL A 25 -11.40 0.83 4.90
C VAL A 25 -10.61 1.25 6.15
N LEU A 26 -9.45 0.63 6.34
CA LEU A 26 -8.56 0.98 7.44
C LEU A 26 -7.70 2.16 7.08
N LEU A 27 -7.73 3.19 7.91
CA LEU A 27 -6.99 4.43 7.71
C LEU A 27 -6.23 4.82 8.97
N ALA A 28 -5.11 5.50 8.79
CA ALA A 28 -4.31 6.04 9.88
C ALA A 28 -4.15 7.56 9.68
N ARG A 29 -4.32 8.33 10.77
CA ARG A 29 -4.12 9.78 10.73
C ARG A 29 -2.68 10.09 11.06
N HIS A 30 -1.96 10.61 10.09
CA HIS A 30 -0.54 10.92 10.24
C HIS A 30 -0.31 12.13 11.16
N THR A 31 0.83 12.11 11.87
CA THR A 31 1.21 13.15 12.82
C THR A 31 2.40 13.98 12.37
N TYR A 32 3.00 13.66 11.22
CA TYR A 32 4.24 14.29 10.77
C TYR A 32 4.28 14.43 9.24
N GLY A 33 5.25 15.24 8.78
CA GLY A 33 5.54 15.41 7.36
C GLY A 33 4.39 16.04 6.57
N SER A 34 4.40 15.82 5.27
CA SER A 34 3.37 16.34 4.35
C SER A 34 2.00 15.68 4.59
N GLY A 35 1.97 14.54 5.24
CA GLY A 35 0.75 13.84 5.59
C GLY A 35 0.14 14.24 6.93
N ASN A 36 0.75 15.18 7.66
CA ASN A 36 0.27 15.56 8.98
C ASN A 36 -1.20 15.98 8.97
N GLY A 37 -2.01 15.35 9.80
CA GLY A 37 -3.45 15.59 9.90
C GLY A 37 -4.30 14.88 8.85
N LYS A 38 -3.68 14.19 7.91
CA LYS A 38 -4.39 13.47 6.85
C LYS A 38 -4.65 12.02 7.25
N LEU A 39 -5.82 11.52 6.87
CA LEU A 39 -6.17 10.11 6.96
C LEU A 39 -5.70 9.41 5.69
N ILE A 40 -4.76 8.50 5.84
CA ILE A 40 -4.10 7.82 4.72
C ILE A 40 -4.14 6.30 4.96
N ILE A 41 -4.12 5.54 3.87
CA ILE A 41 -3.95 4.08 3.96
C ILE A 41 -2.59 3.76 4.57
N PRO A 42 -2.50 2.78 5.47
CA PRO A 42 -1.22 2.43 6.10
C PRO A 42 -0.16 1.97 5.11
N GLY A 43 1.08 2.31 5.40
CA GLY A 43 2.23 1.96 4.58
C GLY A 43 3.49 2.63 5.08
N GLY A 44 4.56 2.51 4.32
CA GLY A 44 5.84 3.11 4.67
C GLY A 44 6.93 2.76 3.68
N TYR A 45 8.17 3.01 4.06
CA TYR A 45 9.32 2.75 3.21
C TYR A 45 9.69 1.27 3.16
N VAL A 46 10.05 0.82 1.96
CA VAL A 46 10.61 -0.51 1.73
C VAL A 46 12.09 -0.48 2.14
N LYS A 47 12.50 -1.42 2.99
CA LYS A 47 13.89 -1.55 3.42
C LYS A 47 14.70 -2.32 2.37
N ILE A 48 16.01 -2.07 2.36
CA ILE A 48 16.93 -2.81 1.49
C ILE A 48 16.80 -4.32 1.75
N GLY A 49 16.63 -5.10 0.69
CA GLY A 49 16.48 -6.55 0.78
C GLY A 49 15.06 -7.03 1.07
N GLU A 50 14.15 -6.12 1.28
CA GLU A 50 12.74 -6.41 1.54
C GLU A 50 11.93 -6.30 0.24
N LEU A 51 11.01 -7.25 0.01
CA LEU A 51 10.02 -7.07 -1.06
C LEU A 51 8.99 -6.03 -0.65
N PRO A 52 8.38 -5.31 -1.59
CA PRO A 52 7.28 -4.39 -1.27
C PRO A 52 6.15 -5.05 -0.48
N GLN A 53 5.81 -6.30 -0.81
CA GLN A 53 4.78 -7.06 -0.11
C GLN A 53 5.15 -7.33 1.35
N GLU A 54 6.43 -7.64 1.61
CA GLU A 54 6.92 -7.85 2.97
C GLU A 54 6.91 -6.55 3.77
N ALA A 55 7.30 -5.45 3.15
CA ALA A 55 7.22 -4.12 3.76
C ALA A 55 5.79 -3.76 4.13
N LEU A 56 4.82 -4.08 3.28
CA LEU A 56 3.41 -3.83 3.53
C LEU A 56 2.93 -4.53 4.81
N VAL A 57 3.26 -5.80 4.95
CA VAL A 57 2.88 -6.58 6.14
C VAL A 57 3.51 -6.00 7.40
N ARG A 58 4.78 -5.67 7.33
CA ARG A 58 5.53 -5.09 8.45
C ARG A 58 4.94 -3.74 8.87
N GLU A 59 4.73 -2.83 7.92
CA GLU A 59 4.20 -1.49 8.19
C GLU A 59 2.78 -1.55 8.75
N TYR A 60 1.93 -2.42 8.23
CA TYR A 60 0.58 -2.59 8.79
C TYR A 60 0.60 -3.01 10.25
N MET A 61 1.48 -3.96 10.59
CA MET A 61 1.62 -4.41 11.98
C MET A 61 2.15 -3.28 12.87
N GLU A 62 3.20 -2.59 12.43
CA GLU A 62 3.80 -1.50 13.19
C GLU A 62 2.82 -0.34 13.42
N GLU A 63 2.13 0.09 12.37
CA GLU A 63 1.25 1.26 12.44
C GLU A 63 -0.12 0.97 13.03
N THR A 64 -0.67 -0.19 12.80
CA THR A 64 -2.09 -0.46 13.10
C THR A 64 -2.34 -1.65 14.01
N GLY A 65 -1.37 -2.52 14.18
CA GLY A 65 -1.56 -3.78 14.92
C GLY A 65 -2.36 -4.84 14.16
N VAL A 66 -2.65 -4.60 12.88
CA VAL A 66 -3.42 -5.53 12.04
C VAL A 66 -2.49 -6.34 11.16
N THR A 67 -2.71 -7.65 11.13
CA THR A 67 -2.04 -8.56 10.22
C THR A 67 -2.81 -8.61 8.90
N VAL A 68 -2.10 -8.34 7.81
CA VAL A 68 -2.67 -8.39 6.46
C VAL A 68 -1.90 -9.33 5.56
N LYS A 69 -2.56 -9.79 4.51
CA LYS A 69 -1.96 -10.55 3.43
C LYS A 69 -1.98 -9.69 2.17
N PRO A 70 -0.82 -9.45 1.52
CA PRO A 70 -0.79 -8.69 0.27
C PRO A 70 -1.57 -9.38 -0.84
N GLY A 71 -2.38 -8.61 -1.55
CA GLY A 71 -3.15 -9.07 -2.71
C GLY A 71 -2.67 -8.40 -4.00
N ARG A 72 -3.62 -8.04 -4.86
CA ARG A 72 -3.35 -7.39 -6.15
C ARG A 72 -2.58 -6.09 -5.98
N LEU A 73 -1.74 -5.79 -6.96
CA LEU A 73 -1.15 -4.45 -7.11
C LEU A 73 -2.18 -3.54 -7.74
N LEU A 74 -2.62 -2.53 -7.02
CA LEU A 74 -3.63 -1.59 -7.48
C LEU A 74 -3.04 -0.52 -8.40
N GLY A 75 -1.85 -0.06 -8.09
CA GLY A 75 -1.18 0.95 -8.90
C GLY A 75 0.17 1.33 -8.34
N VAL A 76 0.93 2.06 -9.15
CA VAL A 76 2.21 2.64 -8.77
C VAL A 76 2.21 4.10 -9.17
N ARG A 77 2.48 4.97 -8.22
CA ARG A 77 2.69 6.39 -8.49
C ARG A 77 4.19 6.64 -8.56
N PHE A 78 4.63 7.16 -9.69
CA PHE A 78 6.02 7.58 -9.88
C PHE A 78 6.11 9.09 -9.66
N SER A 79 7.10 9.51 -8.90
CA SER A 79 7.50 10.91 -8.80
C SER A 79 9.01 11.00 -8.98
N PRO A 80 9.58 12.22 -9.16
CA PRO A 80 11.04 12.34 -9.24
C PRO A 80 11.78 11.87 -7.98
N LYS A 81 11.09 11.72 -6.87
CA LYS A 81 11.69 11.40 -5.58
C LYS A 81 11.44 9.96 -5.12
N ASP A 82 10.32 9.37 -5.53
CA ASP A 82 9.92 8.06 -5.01
C ASP A 82 9.00 7.28 -5.95
N TRP A 83 8.97 5.99 -5.72
CA TRP A 83 7.97 5.08 -6.25
C TRP A 83 7.06 4.68 -5.09
N TYR A 84 5.79 4.79 -5.30
CA TYR A 84 4.77 4.47 -4.30
C TYR A 84 3.85 3.39 -4.86
N ALA A 85 4.04 2.16 -4.38
CA ALA A 85 3.24 1.01 -4.81
C ALA A 85 2.09 0.78 -3.84
N VAL A 86 0.88 0.63 -4.36
CA VAL A 86 -0.31 0.41 -3.55
C VAL A 86 -0.92 -0.95 -3.89
N PHE A 87 -1.05 -1.78 -2.87
CA PHE A 87 -1.64 -3.12 -2.97
C PHE A 87 -2.99 -3.19 -2.28
N VAL A 88 -3.75 -4.21 -2.60
CA VAL A 88 -4.80 -4.69 -1.69
C VAL A 88 -4.11 -5.34 -0.50
N ALA A 89 -4.56 -5.02 0.69
CA ALA A 89 -4.13 -5.65 1.93
C ALA A 89 -5.32 -6.43 2.50
N GLU A 90 -5.30 -7.73 2.37
CA GLU A 90 -6.38 -8.58 2.89
C GLU A 90 -6.26 -8.71 4.40
N TYR A 91 -7.34 -8.42 5.12
CA TYR A 91 -7.37 -8.59 6.57
C TYR A 91 -7.22 -10.07 6.95
N VAL A 92 -6.32 -10.34 7.88
CA VAL A 92 -6.12 -11.68 8.43
C VAL A 92 -6.60 -11.73 9.88
N GLU A 93 -6.02 -10.89 10.73
CA GLU A 93 -6.36 -10.83 12.16
C GLU A 93 -5.86 -9.53 12.80
N GLY A 94 -6.23 -9.31 14.04
CA GLY A 94 -5.78 -8.19 14.85
C GLY A 94 -6.85 -7.13 15.03
N VAL A 95 -6.68 -6.36 16.11
CA VAL A 95 -7.54 -5.22 16.43
C VAL A 95 -6.81 -3.93 16.09
N ALA A 96 -7.42 -3.10 15.28
CA ALA A 96 -6.83 -1.83 14.86
C ALA A 96 -6.58 -0.92 16.07
N ARG A 97 -5.37 -0.39 16.16
CA ARG A 97 -4.96 0.53 17.21
C ARG A 97 -3.88 1.47 16.71
N SER A 98 -3.87 2.69 17.25
CA SER A 98 -2.81 3.65 16.98
C SER A 98 -1.48 3.19 17.57
N ASP A 99 -0.37 3.50 16.90
CA ASP A 99 0.98 3.30 17.44
C ASP A 99 1.36 4.41 18.45
N GLY A 100 0.58 5.49 18.49
CA GLY A 100 0.81 6.62 19.40
C GLY A 100 2.01 7.49 19.05
N ASP A 101 2.62 7.29 17.90
CA ASP A 101 3.83 7.97 17.44
C ASP A 101 3.65 8.52 16.02
N GLU A 102 3.73 7.68 15.01
CA GLU A 102 3.60 8.07 13.61
C GLU A 102 2.16 8.40 13.21
N ASN A 103 1.20 7.88 13.95
CA ASN A 103 -0.20 8.20 13.78
C ASN A 103 -0.86 8.50 15.13
N SER A 104 -1.92 9.31 15.10
CA SER A 104 -2.71 9.66 16.26
C SER A 104 -4.02 8.87 16.36
N GLU A 105 -4.40 8.22 15.27
CA GLU A 105 -5.69 7.54 15.15
C GLU A 105 -5.61 6.48 14.08
N VAL A 106 -6.16 5.31 14.35
CA VAL A 106 -6.36 4.25 13.37
C VAL A 106 -7.83 3.86 13.42
N ILE A 107 -8.52 4.00 12.29
CA ILE A 107 -9.96 3.77 12.25
C ILE A 107 -10.37 2.95 11.03
N TRP A 108 -11.46 2.22 11.20
CA TRP A 108 -12.24 1.64 10.11
C TRP A 108 -13.31 2.64 9.74
N MET A 109 -13.18 3.24 8.57
CA MET A 109 -14.13 4.23 8.07
C MET A 109 -14.93 3.66 6.90
N ASP A 110 -16.23 3.91 6.90
CA ASP A 110 -17.09 3.54 5.77
C ASP A 110 -16.53 4.08 4.46
N ILE A 111 -16.57 3.28 3.39
CA ILE A 111 -15.97 3.65 2.11
C ILE A 111 -16.58 4.94 1.56
N GLU A 112 -17.92 5.06 1.57
CA GLU A 112 -18.57 6.26 1.05
C GLU A 112 -18.24 7.50 1.88
N GLU A 113 -18.20 7.36 3.19
CA GLU A 113 -17.78 8.42 4.10
C GLU A 113 -16.32 8.83 3.82
N THR A 114 -15.44 7.86 3.60
CA THR A 114 -14.04 8.11 3.29
C THR A 114 -13.88 8.93 2.00
N LEU A 115 -14.69 8.64 0.99
CA LEU A 115 -14.64 9.36 -0.29
C LEU A 115 -15.11 10.80 -0.17
N GLN A 116 -15.86 11.14 0.88
CA GLN A 116 -16.31 12.50 1.17
C GLN A 116 -15.42 13.22 2.19
N GLU A 117 -14.51 12.50 2.86
CA GLU A 117 -13.67 13.07 3.91
C GLU A 117 -12.60 13.99 3.33
N ALA A 118 -12.61 15.26 3.75
CA ALA A 118 -11.69 16.27 3.23
C ALA A 118 -10.22 15.97 3.55
N THR A 119 -9.94 15.29 4.66
CA THR A 119 -8.57 14.99 5.09
C THR A 119 -7.98 13.75 4.44
N VAL A 120 -8.76 13.03 3.65
CA VAL A 120 -8.27 11.88 2.86
C VAL A 120 -7.74 12.39 1.52
N PRO A 121 -6.47 12.15 1.19
CA PRO A 121 -5.90 12.59 -0.09
C PRO A 121 -6.59 11.94 -1.30
N ASP A 122 -6.60 12.64 -2.42
CA ASP A 122 -7.20 12.15 -3.66
C ASP A 122 -6.60 10.85 -4.16
N LEU A 123 -5.29 10.70 -4.05
CA LEU A 123 -4.60 9.45 -4.41
C LEU A 123 -5.14 8.27 -3.58
N THR A 124 -5.30 8.47 -2.29
CA THR A 124 -5.87 7.45 -1.39
C THR A 124 -7.30 7.11 -1.81
N LYS A 125 -8.12 8.11 -2.11
CA LYS A 125 -9.50 7.91 -2.58
C LYS A 125 -9.53 7.09 -3.87
N LYS A 126 -8.67 7.40 -4.83
CA LYS A 126 -8.59 6.66 -6.10
C LYS A 126 -8.19 5.20 -5.89
N MET A 127 -7.24 4.94 -5.00
CA MET A 127 -6.82 3.57 -4.70
C MET A 127 -7.91 2.78 -3.99
N ILE A 128 -8.67 3.41 -3.12
CA ILE A 128 -9.83 2.77 -2.48
C ILE A 128 -10.88 2.38 -3.51
N VAL A 129 -11.19 3.27 -4.45
CA VAL A 129 -12.14 2.96 -5.54
C VAL A 129 -11.63 1.80 -6.40
N CYS A 130 -10.35 1.78 -6.74
CA CYS A 130 -9.76 0.66 -7.48
C CYS A 130 -9.88 -0.66 -6.71
N ALA A 131 -9.59 -0.64 -5.43
CA ALA A 131 -9.71 -1.84 -4.59
C ALA A 131 -11.16 -2.34 -4.53
N ALA A 132 -12.10 -1.44 -4.32
CA ALA A 132 -13.52 -1.77 -4.26
C ALA A 132 -14.08 -2.26 -5.60
N SER A 133 -13.53 -1.79 -6.72
CA SER A 133 -13.94 -2.18 -8.07
C SER A 133 -13.36 -3.51 -8.54
N GLY A 134 -12.45 -4.11 -7.79
CA GLY A 134 -11.79 -5.35 -8.20
C GLY A 134 -10.72 -5.19 -9.27
N THR A 135 -10.31 -3.96 -9.58
CA THR A 135 -9.22 -3.72 -10.55
C THR A 135 -7.86 -4.01 -9.94
N GLY A 136 -6.85 -4.17 -10.76
CA GLY A 136 -5.47 -4.39 -10.33
C GLY A 136 -4.75 -5.47 -11.11
N LEU A 137 -3.49 -5.65 -10.77
CA LEU A 137 -2.61 -6.64 -11.37
C LEU A 137 -2.37 -7.76 -10.37
N GLU A 138 -2.48 -9.00 -10.84
CA GLU A 138 -2.17 -10.18 -10.03
C GLU A 138 -0.80 -10.73 -10.39
N ILE A 139 -0.31 -11.62 -9.55
CA ILE A 139 0.94 -12.31 -9.83
C ILE A 139 0.77 -13.18 -11.06
N LEU A 140 1.58 -12.90 -12.07
CA LEU A 140 1.65 -13.70 -13.29
C LEU A 140 2.89 -14.61 -13.19
N PRO A 141 2.72 -15.92 -13.11
CA PRO A 141 3.85 -16.84 -13.08
C PRO A 141 4.70 -16.70 -14.34
N TYR A 142 6.01 -16.70 -14.17
CA TYR A 142 6.94 -16.68 -15.28
C TYR A 142 8.16 -17.56 -14.94
N GLU A 143 8.88 -17.97 -15.96
CA GLU A 143 10.04 -18.83 -15.80
C GLU A 143 11.25 -18.03 -15.32
N THR A 144 11.77 -18.38 -14.16
CA THR A 144 12.93 -17.71 -13.56
C THR A 144 13.65 -18.66 -12.61
N LYS A 145 14.97 -18.53 -12.53
CA LYS A 145 15.80 -19.19 -11.51
C LYS A 145 15.94 -18.33 -10.26
N GLN A 146 15.51 -17.08 -10.31
CA GLN A 146 15.60 -16.15 -9.20
C GLN A 146 14.49 -16.45 -8.19
N GLN A 147 14.87 -16.59 -6.92
CA GLN A 147 13.93 -16.75 -5.82
C GLN A 147 13.35 -15.41 -5.42
N ASN A 148 12.14 -15.43 -4.87
CA ASN A 148 11.46 -14.23 -4.36
C ASN A 148 11.36 -13.12 -5.42
N SER A 149 11.03 -13.51 -6.63
CA SER A 149 10.82 -12.62 -7.76
C SER A 149 9.38 -12.75 -8.24
N PHE A 150 8.64 -11.68 -8.21
CA PHE A 150 7.20 -11.69 -8.50
C PHE A 150 6.89 -10.65 -9.58
N LEU A 151 6.28 -11.13 -10.66
CA LEU A 151 5.76 -10.29 -11.72
C LEU A 151 4.29 -10.01 -11.46
N PHE A 152 3.94 -8.75 -11.36
CA PHE A 152 2.54 -8.31 -11.34
C PHE A 152 2.19 -7.79 -12.74
N ALA A 153 1.29 -8.46 -13.38
CA ALA A 153 0.88 -8.12 -14.73
C ALA A 153 -0.55 -8.59 -14.98
N LYS A 154 -1.19 -7.97 -15.95
CA LYS A 154 -2.48 -8.45 -16.41
C LYS A 154 -2.26 -9.73 -17.21
N THR A 155 -2.91 -10.82 -16.79
CA THR A 155 -2.87 -12.07 -17.54
C THR A 155 -3.44 -11.82 -18.94
N PRO A 156 -2.70 -12.19 -20.01
CA PRO A 156 -3.24 -12.11 -21.34
C PRO A 156 -4.51 -12.94 -21.41
N GLY A 157 -5.63 -12.26 -21.61
CA GLY A 157 -6.90 -12.95 -21.75
C GLY A 157 -6.93 -13.69 -23.08
N CYS A 158 -7.59 -14.88 -23.09
CA CYS A 158 -8.22 -15.31 -24.31
C CYS A 158 -9.17 -14.17 -24.65
N SER A 159 -8.92 -13.44 -25.73
CA SER A 159 -9.84 -12.42 -26.19
C SER A 159 -11.21 -13.07 -26.29
N ALA A 160 -12.11 -12.64 -25.42
CA ALA A 160 -13.50 -12.94 -25.60
C ALA A 160 -13.89 -12.35 -26.97
N GLU A 161 -14.22 -13.19 -27.87
CA GLU A 161 -14.71 -12.80 -29.18
C GLU A 161 -16.12 -12.23 -29.09
#